data_a952ef7a3126a40e15ee405f2bbf1596
#
_entry.id   a952ef7a3126a40e15ee405f2bbf1596
#
_cell.length_a   1.000
_cell.length_b   1.000
_cell.length_c   1.000
_cell.angle_alpha   90.00
_cell.angle_beta   90.00
_cell.angle_gamma   90.00
#
_symmetry.space_group_name_H-M   'P 1'
#
loop_
_entity.id
_entity.type
_entity.pdbx_description
1 polymer ?
#
loop_
_entity_poly.entity_id
_entity_poly.type
_entity_poly.pdbx_seq_one_letter_code
_entity_poly.pdbx_strand_id
1 'polypeptide(L)'
;MKKILAMVMVLVLAISLVACSTSKPKSATEDKVLTVGMECAYAPYNWTQPDDSNGAVPISNVPGAYANGYDVMMAKKICEANGWKLEVKKLDWDSLVPAVQTGEIDCAIAGQSMTADRDKVVDFAGPYIYASIVCLVQKDSPLAAAKGISELTGSCTSQRGTIWYDTCLPQIKGATIQSAADDAGAMLMAVSSGTCDFVCTDMPTAQGAVITYPNLMILDFSNSQDNFNVSAEEINIGISVREGNKTLLDAMNKVLSPMNADAFNALMAQAVAIQPIEE
;
A
#
# COMPACT_ATOMS: atom_id res chain seq x y z
N MET A 1 -35.25 62.61 -40.46
CA MET A 1 -34.43 62.33 -39.28
C MET A 1 -34.78 60.99 -38.57
N LYS A 2 -36.04 60.60 -38.42
CA LYS A 2 -36.47 59.35 -37.79
C LYS A 2 -36.02 58.05 -38.49
N LYS A 3 -35.88 58.07 -39.86
CA LYS A 3 -35.47 56.89 -40.64
C LYS A 3 -33.96 56.62 -40.66
N ILE A 4 -33.15 57.68 -40.44
CA ILE A 4 -31.68 57.53 -40.37
C ILE A 4 -31.25 56.97 -39.01
N LEU A 5 -31.99 57.30 -37.92
CA LEU A 5 -31.70 56.81 -36.58
C LEU A 5 -31.97 55.29 -36.45
N ALA A 6 -32.99 54.76 -37.17
CA ALA A 6 -33.31 53.33 -37.16
C ALA A 6 -32.26 52.50 -37.93
N MET A 7 -31.62 53.07 -38.95
CA MET A 7 -30.60 52.37 -39.75
C MET A 7 -29.24 52.28 -39.05
N VAL A 8 -28.91 53.25 -38.19
CA VAL A 8 -27.67 53.26 -37.36
C VAL A 8 -27.80 52.27 -36.19
N MET A 9 -29.02 52.11 -35.62
CA MET A 9 -29.27 51.16 -34.55
C MET A 9 -29.20 49.70 -34.99
N VAL A 10 -29.56 49.40 -36.23
CA VAL A 10 -29.47 48.05 -36.81
C VAL A 10 -28.01 47.71 -37.17
N LEU A 11 -27.20 48.68 -37.56
CA LEU A 11 -25.77 48.46 -37.88
C LEU A 11 -24.91 48.24 -36.63
N VAL A 12 -25.31 48.79 -35.47
CA VAL A 12 -24.58 48.58 -34.20
C VAL A 12 -24.90 47.22 -33.59
N LEU A 13 -26.11 46.64 -33.85
CA LEU A 13 -26.42 45.28 -33.39
C LEU A 13 -25.75 44.18 -34.24
N ALA A 14 -25.35 44.49 -35.49
CA ALA A 14 -24.70 43.50 -36.37
C ALA A 14 -23.19 43.32 -36.11
N ILE A 15 -22.56 44.25 -35.38
CA ILE A 15 -21.12 44.20 -35.08
C ILE A 15 -20.81 43.50 -33.75
N SER A 16 -21.85 43.29 -32.88
CA SER A 16 -21.68 42.59 -31.58
C SER A 16 -21.76 41.07 -31.67
N LEU A 17 -21.88 40.46 -32.86
CA LEU A 17 -22.00 39.00 -33.06
C LEU A 17 -20.74 38.31 -33.62
N VAL A 18 -19.63 39.01 -33.77
CA VAL A 18 -18.39 38.42 -34.34
C VAL A 18 -17.24 38.34 -33.33
N ALA A 19 -17.50 38.53 -32.02
CA ALA A 19 -16.53 38.29 -30.97
C ALA A 19 -16.87 37.03 -30.17
N CYS A 20 -17.40 35.97 -30.81
CA CYS A 20 -17.24 34.62 -30.28
C CYS A 20 -15.85 34.11 -30.69
N SER A 21 -14.83 34.55 -29.93
CA SER A 21 -13.56 33.85 -29.91
C SER A 21 -13.85 32.40 -29.59
N THR A 22 -13.37 31.51 -30.44
CA THR A 22 -13.24 30.08 -30.20
C THR A 22 -12.26 29.87 -29.06
N SER A 23 -12.66 30.24 -27.82
CA SER A 23 -12.13 29.60 -26.66
C SER A 23 -12.63 28.16 -26.73
N LYS A 24 -11.74 27.22 -27.15
CA LYS A 24 -11.93 25.81 -26.83
C LYS A 24 -12.42 25.75 -25.39
N PRO A 25 -13.50 25.03 -25.09
CA PRO A 25 -13.85 24.81 -23.69
C PRO A 25 -12.61 24.19 -23.09
N LYS A 26 -11.96 24.91 -22.17
CA LYS A 26 -10.98 24.33 -21.26
C LYS A 26 -11.84 23.31 -20.52
N SER A 27 -11.64 22.04 -20.86
CA SER A 27 -12.20 20.93 -20.09
C SER A 27 -11.76 21.23 -18.66
N ALA A 28 -12.71 21.65 -17.85
CA ALA A 28 -12.57 21.61 -16.42
C ALA A 28 -12.57 20.12 -16.05
N THR A 29 -11.45 19.45 -16.27
CA THR A 29 -11.09 18.31 -15.45
C THR A 29 -10.92 18.94 -14.06
N GLU A 30 -11.98 18.90 -13.24
CA GLU A 30 -11.81 19.04 -11.81
C GLU A 30 -10.64 18.11 -11.49
N ASP A 31 -9.58 18.65 -10.86
CA ASP A 31 -8.40 17.89 -10.47
C ASP A 31 -8.90 16.79 -9.53
N LYS A 32 -9.15 15.60 -10.06
CA LYS A 32 -9.64 14.48 -9.27
C LYS A 32 -8.59 14.18 -8.20
N VAL A 33 -8.98 14.19 -6.94
CA VAL A 33 -8.17 13.75 -5.82
C VAL A 33 -8.42 12.26 -5.63
N LEU A 34 -7.35 11.48 -5.51
CA LEU A 34 -7.38 10.09 -5.07
C LEU A 34 -6.99 10.06 -3.59
N THR A 35 -7.95 9.74 -2.73
CA THR A 35 -7.71 9.59 -1.29
C THR A 35 -7.31 8.15 -0.98
N VAL A 36 -6.07 7.97 -0.53
CA VAL A 36 -5.47 6.67 -0.28
C VAL A 36 -5.27 6.46 1.22
N GLY A 37 -5.81 5.38 1.77
CA GLY A 37 -5.56 4.94 3.15
C GLY A 37 -4.31 4.07 3.26
N MET A 38 -3.50 4.31 4.29
CA MET A 38 -2.31 3.56 4.67
C MET A 38 -2.15 3.58 6.19
N GLU A 39 -1.44 2.59 6.77
CA GLU A 39 -1.07 2.63 8.19
C GLU A 39 -0.03 3.72 8.49
N CYS A 40 0.84 4.02 7.54
CA CYS A 40 2.03 4.87 7.68
C CYS A 40 2.92 4.47 8.87
N ALA A 41 2.97 3.16 9.16
CA ALA A 41 3.76 2.53 10.22
C ALA A 41 4.34 1.17 9.79
N TYR A 42 4.39 0.91 8.49
CA TYR A 42 4.70 -0.39 7.90
C TYR A 42 5.82 -0.28 6.83
N ALA A 43 7.05 0.03 7.26
CA ALA A 43 8.21 0.04 6.35
C ALA A 43 8.54 -1.40 5.88
N PRO A 44 8.96 -1.58 4.61
CA PRO A 44 9.23 -0.59 3.58
C PRO A 44 8.01 -0.20 2.72
N TYR A 45 6.81 -0.74 3.02
CA TYR A 45 5.59 -0.44 2.27
C TYR A 45 5.15 1.01 2.47
N ASN A 46 4.94 1.44 3.73
CA ASN A 46 4.55 2.80 4.03
C ASN A 46 4.96 3.18 5.46
N TRP A 47 5.53 4.37 5.63
CA TRP A 47 5.96 4.88 6.94
C TRP A 47 5.72 6.38 7.08
N THR A 48 5.78 6.88 8.31
CA THR A 48 5.72 8.30 8.63
C THR A 48 7.14 8.88 8.76
N GLN A 49 7.37 10.07 8.19
CA GLN A 49 8.58 10.86 8.37
C GLN A 49 8.27 12.34 8.61
N PRO A 50 9.23 13.15 9.14
CA PRO A 50 8.96 14.52 9.56
C PRO A 50 8.95 15.56 8.44
N ASP A 51 9.41 15.22 7.23
CA ASP A 51 9.57 16.15 6.11
C ASP A 51 9.25 15.49 4.76
N ASP A 52 9.32 16.27 3.69
CA ASP A 52 9.06 15.84 2.31
C ASP A 52 10.27 15.21 1.60
N SER A 53 11.35 14.93 2.31
CA SER A 53 12.55 14.30 1.74
C SER A 53 12.21 12.97 1.04
N ASN A 54 13.06 12.60 0.06
CA ASN A 54 12.87 11.40 -0.76
C ASN A 54 11.48 11.33 -1.45
N GLY A 55 10.82 12.47 -1.61
CA GLY A 55 9.54 12.55 -2.27
C GLY A 55 8.35 12.09 -1.42
N ALA A 56 8.44 12.15 -0.11
CA ALA A 56 7.31 11.91 0.78
C ALA A 56 6.16 12.91 0.51
N VAL A 57 4.96 12.51 0.88
CA VAL A 57 3.74 13.33 0.70
C VAL A 57 3.10 13.63 2.04
N PRO A 58 2.47 14.81 2.22
CA PRO A 58 1.79 15.12 3.47
C PRO A 58 0.70 14.08 3.81
N ILE A 59 0.61 13.70 5.09
CA ILE A 59 -0.50 12.92 5.63
C ILE A 59 -1.63 13.88 5.98
N SER A 60 -2.75 13.85 5.26
CA SER A 60 -3.78 14.89 5.31
C SER A 60 -4.45 15.02 6.68
N ASN A 61 -4.54 13.94 7.44
CA ASN A 61 -5.13 13.91 8.79
C ASN A 61 -4.10 13.93 9.93
N VAL A 62 -2.78 14.10 9.63
CA VAL A 62 -1.72 14.23 10.64
C VAL A 62 -0.84 15.44 10.32
N PRO A 63 -1.15 16.63 10.87
CA PRO A 63 -0.41 17.84 10.56
C PRO A 63 1.10 17.73 10.82
N GLY A 64 1.90 18.15 9.84
CA GLY A 64 3.36 18.14 9.93
C GLY A 64 4.02 16.77 9.75
N ALA A 65 3.25 15.74 9.42
CA ALA A 65 3.76 14.41 9.11
C ALA A 65 3.64 14.10 7.61
N TYR A 66 4.55 13.28 7.11
CA TYR A 66 4.62 12.89 5.71
C TYR A 66 4.67 11.37 5.60
N ALA A 67 4.01 10.82 4.58
CA ALA A 67 4.07 9.41 4.24
C ALA A 67 5.09 9.16 3.13
N ASN A 68 5.85 8.09 3.26
CA ASN A 68 6.73 7.60 2.21
C ASN A 68 6.71 6.06 2.16
N GLY A 69 7.36 5.47 1.18
CA GLY A 69 7.46 4.02 0.99
C GLY A 69 6.94 3.54 -0.34
N TYR A 70 6.98 2.23 -0.50
CA TYR A 70 6.56 1.54 -1.73
C TYR A 70 5.12 1.89 -2.15
N ASP A 71 4.20 1.89 -1.18
CA ASP A 71 2.78 2.18 -1.41
C ASP A 71 2.56 3.62 -1.87
N VAL A 72 3.32 4.57 -1.30
CA VAL A 72 3.31 5.98 -1.72
C VAL A 72 3.86 6.13 -3.12
N MET A 73 4.96 5.43 -3.46
CA MET A 73 5.53 5.44 -4.81
C MET A 73 4.55 4.88 -5.84
N MET A 74 3.83 3.79 -5.49
CA MET A 74 2.81 3.21 -6.35
C MET A 74 1.59 4.12 -6.50
N ALA A 75 1.11 4.73 -5.41
CA ALA A 75 0.02 5.72 -5.43
C ALA A 75 0.34 6.91 -6.34
N LYS A 76 1.57 7.44 -6.26
CA LYS A 76 2.05 8.51 -7.16
C LYS A 76 2.02 8.09 -8.61
N LYS A 77 2.55 6.90 -8.93
CA LYS A 77 2.57 6.36 -10.29
C LYS A 77 1.15 6.25 -10.86
N ILE A 78 0.19 5.80 -10.05
CA ILE A 78 -1.23 5.71 -10.45
C ILE A 78 -1.82 7.11 -10.67
N CYS A 79 -1.57 8.05 -9.76
CA CYS A 79 -2.06 9.42 -9.87
C CYS A 79 -1.48 10.14 -11.09
N GLU A 80 -0.18 10.06 -11.31
CA GLU A 80 0.50 10.66 -12.48
C GLU A 80 -0.07 10.14 -13.81
N ALA A 81 -0.24 8.83 -13.93
CA ALA A 81 -0.77 8.21 -15.15
C ALA A 81 -2.21 8.62 -15.46
N ASN A 82 -2.99 8.99 -14.45
CA ASN A 82 -4.40 9.35 -14.58
C ASN A 82 -4.65 10.87 -14.47
N GLY A 83 -3.62 11.69 -14.20
CA GLY A 83 -3.75 13.13 -14.00
C GLY A 83 -4.49 13.49 -12.71
N TRP A 84 -4.36 12.67 -11.66
CA TRP A 84 -5.01 12.88 -10.36
C TRP A 84 -4.05 13.49 -9.34
N LYS A 85 -4.60 14.14 -8.32
CA LYS A 85 -3.85 14.54 -7.12
C LYS A 85 -3.92 13.42 -6.09
N LEU A 86 -2.80 13.15 -5.41
CA LEU A 86 -2.72 12.18 -4.33
C LEU A 86 -3.04 12.88 -3.00
N GLU A 87 -3.93 12.29 -2.22
CA GLU A 87 -4.14 12.57 -0.81
C GLU A 87 -3.91 11.28 -0.01
N VAL A 88 -3.02 11.31 0.99
CA VAL A 88 -2.78 10.16 1.89
C VAL A 88 -3.44 10.42 3.24
N LYS A 89 -4.21 9.43 3.72
CA LYS A 89 -4.76 9.36 5.08
C LYS A 89 -4.11 8.23 5.86
N LYS A 90 -3.65 8.53 7.07
CA LYS A 90 -3.20 7.54 8.03
C LYS A 90 -4.41 6.94 8.75
N LEU A 91 -4.54 5.62 8.71
CA LEU A 91 -5.59 4.86 9.38
C LEU A 91 -4.98 3.62 10.04
N ASP A 92 -5.60 3.15 11.13
CA ASP A 92 -5.23 1.87 11.71
C ASP A 92 -5.56 0.72 10.75
N TRP A 93 -4.78 -0.36 10.79
CA TRP A 93 -4.92 -1.52 9.91
C TRP A 93 -6.36 -2.03 9.79
N ASP A 94 -7.01 -2.26 10.92
CA ASP A 94 -8.38 -2.80 10.97
C ASP A 94 -9.43 -1.81 10.42
N SER A 95 -9.09 -0.54 10.25
CA SER A 95 -9.96 0.51 9.73
C SER A 95 -9.90 0.65 8.21
N LEU A 96 -8.88 0.12 7.53
CA LEU A 96 -8.65 0.35 6.10
C LEU A 96 -9.80 -0.19 5.24
N VAL A 97 -10.16 -1.48 5.37
CA VAL A 97 -11.26 -2.08 4.59
C VAL A 97 -12.60 -1.42 4.90
N PRO A 98 -13.01 -1.19 6.16
CA PRO A 98 -14.20 -0.40 6.48
C PRO A 98 -14.22 1.01 5.85
N ALA A 99 -13.08 1.71 5.84
CA ALA A 99 -12.99 3.05 5.24
C ALA A 99 -13.17 3.03 3.71
N VAL A 100 -12.67 1.99 3.03
CA VAL A 100 -12.94 1.76 1.60
C VAL A 100 -14.42 1.51 1.35
N GLN A 101 -15.05 0.64 2.16
CA GLN A 101 -16.47 0.29 2.02
C GLN A 101 -17.39 1.50 2.21
N THR A 102 -17.11 2.34 3.20
CA THR A 102 -17.91 3.55 3.51
C THR A 102 -17.63 4.70 2.54
N GLY A 103 -16.52 4.65 1.81
CA GLY A 103 -16.08 5.74 0.94
C GLY A 103 -15.39 6.89 1.68
N GLU A 104 -14.91 6.67 2.88
CA GLU A 104 -14.04 7.61 3.59
C GLU A 104 -12.70 7.78 2.88
N ILE A 105 -12.21 6.71 2.23
CA ILE A 105 -11.09 6.68 1.32
C ILE A 105 -11.53 6.04 0.00
N ASP A 106 -10.90 6.43 -1.11
CA ASP A 106 -11.18 5.83 -2.42
C ASP A 106 -10.62 4.41 -2.54
N CYS A 107 -9.46 4.18 -1.95
CA CYS A 107 -8.76 2.91 -1.95
C CYS A 107 -7.80 2.79 -0.75
N ALA A 108 -7.41 1.56 -0.42
CA ALA A 108 -6.27 1.31 0.47
C ALA A 108 -5.11 0.71 -0.33
N ILE A 109 -3.92 1.33 -0.21
CA ILE A 109 -2.64 0.84 -0.71
C ILE A 109 -1.76 0.67 0.52
N ALA A 110 -1.72 -0.55 1.06
CA ALA A 110 -1.20 -0.81 2.40
C ALA A 110 -0.66 -2.25 2.56
N GLY A 111 -0.04 -2.80 1.53
CA GLY A 111 0.51 -4.16 1.61
C GLY A 111 -0.55 -5.26 1.82
N GLN A 112 -1.80 -5.04 1.40
CA GLN A 112 -2.90 -5.98 1.68
C GLN A 112 -2.88 -7.20 0.75
N SER A 113 -2.84 -8.41 1.33
CA SER A 113 -3.06 -9.67 0.60
C SER A 113 -4.47 -9.72 0.00
N MET A 114 -4.58 -10.22 -1.24
CA MET A 114 -5.85 -10.36 -1.98
C MET A 114 -6.58 -11.63 -1.52
N THR A 115 -6.91 -11.73 -0.23
CA THR A 115 -7.55 -12.93 0.31
C THR A 115 -9.00 -13.05 -0.14
N ALA A 116 -9.48 -14.29 -0.29
CA ALA A 116 -10.87 -14.57 -0.63
C ALA A 116 -11.89 -13.97 0.36
N ASP A 117 -11.52 -13.77 1.63
CA ASP A 117 -12.40 -13.13 2.61
C ASP A 117 -12.50 -11.63 2.40
N ARG A 118 -11.41 -10.97 2.05
CA ARG A 118 -11.44 -9.54 1.68
C ARG A 118 -12.17 -9.30 0.35
N ASP A 119 -11.98 -10.21 -0.63
CA ASP A 119 -12.64 -10.14 -1.95
C ASP A 119 -14.18 -10.25 -1.88
N LYS A 120 -14.73 -10.71 -0.76
CA LYS A 120 -16.19 -10.70 -0.51
C LYS A 120 -16.75 -9.32 -0.19
N VAL A 121 -15.93 -8.36 0.14
CA VAL A 121 -16.35 -7.07 0.70
C VAL A 121 -15.69 -5.85 0.06
N VAL A 122 -14.64 -6.05 -0.75
CA VAL A 122 -13.97 -5.05 -1.59
C VAL A 122 -13.49 -5.70 -2.87
N ASP A 123 -13.33 -4.93 -3.94
CA ASP A 123 -12.62 -5.39 -5.15
C ASP A 123 -11.12 -5.08 -5.02
N PHE A 124 -10.28 -5.81 -5.76
CA PHE A 124 -8.83 -5.56 -5.79
C PHE A 124 -8.34 -5.17 -7.19
N ALA A 125 -7.56 -4.10 -7.27
CA ALA A 125 -6.70 -3.84 -8.40
C ALA A 125 -5.32 -4.48 -8.15
N GLY A 126 -4.68 -4.96 -9.21
CA GLY A 126 -3.37 -5.57 -9.14
C GLY A 126 -3.34 -7.05 -9.49
N PRO A 127 -2.38 -7.82 -8.97
CA PRO A 127 -1.45 -7.46 -7.89
C PRO A 127 -0.48 -6.33 -8.26
N TYR A 128 0.04 -5.62 -7.22
CA TYR A 128 1.09 -4.62 -7.40
C TYR A 128 2.42 -5.01 -6.76
N ILE A 129 2.47 -6.14 -6.08
CA ILE A 129 3.70 -6.88 -5.72
C ILE A 129 3.34 -8.34 -5.43
N TYR A 130 4.28 -9.23 -5.68
CA TYR A 130 4.22 -10.65 -5.32
C TYR A 130 5.14 -10.88 -4.11
N ALA A 131 4.59 -11.35 -3.02
CA ALA A 131 5.33 -11.62 -1.80
C ALA A 131 5.57 -13.12 -1.61
N SER A 132 6.57 -13.46 -0.81
CA SER A 132 6.77 -14.81 -0.26
C SER A 132 6.73 -14.72 1.26
N ILE A 133 6.24 -15.78 1.91
CA ILE A 133 6.18 -15.83 3.37
C ILE A 133 7.50 -16.34 3.91
N VAL A 134 8.01 -15.64 4.92
CA VAL A 134 9.26 -15.94 5.60
C VAL A 134 9.09 -15.80 7.12
N CYS A 135 10.07 -16.27 7.89
CA CYS A 135 10.13 -15.98 9.31
C CYS A 135 11.34 -15.09 9.64
N LEU A 136 11.22 -14.33 10.70
CA LEU A 136 12.33 -13.59 11.32
C LEU A 136 12.63 -14.19 12.68
N VAL A 137 13.92 -14.36 12.96
CA VAL A 137 14.46 -14.81 14.25
C VAL A 137 15.66 -13.95 14.64
N GLN A 138 16.04 -13.97 15.91
CA GLN A 138 17.33 -13.41 16.31
C GLN A 138 18.48 -14.27 15.77
N LYS A 139 19.60 -13.65 15.39
CA LYS A 139 20.77 -14.33 14.80
C LYS A 139 21.40 -15.37 15.72
N ASP A 140 21.31 -15.16 17.02
CA ASP A 140 21.82 -16.05 18.07
C ASP A 140 20.78 -17.06 18.57
N SER A 141 19.56 -17.04 18.01
CA SER A 141 18.52 -18.01 18.34
C SER A 141 18.91 -19.42 17.90
N PRO A 142 18.58 -20.45 18.69
CA PRO A 142 18.68 -21.84 18.25
C PRO A 142 17.93 -22.13 16.95
N LEU A 143 16.88 -21.34 16.63
CA LEU A 143 16.08 -21.46 15.42
C LEU A 143 16.79 -20.93 14.16
N ALA A 144 17.91 -20.21 14.29
CA ALA A 144 18.65 -19.64 13.16
C ALA A 144 19.13 -20.68 12.14
N ALA A 145 19.22 -21.95 12.53
CA ALA A 145 19.63 -23.06 11.66
C ALA A 145 18.44 -23.83 11.03
N ALA A 146 17.18 -23.48 11.34
CA ALA A 146 15.99 -24.16 10.86
C ALA A 146 15.92 -24.21 9.33
N LYS A 147 15.51 -25.36 8.77
CA LYS A 147 15.41 -25.62 7.33
C LYS A 147 13.98 -25.78 6.84
N GLY A 148 13.01 -25.71 7.74
CA GLY A 148 11.59 -25.79 7.45
C GLY A 148 10.75 -25.40 8.65
N ILE A 149 9.44 -25.26 8.41
CA ILE A 149 8.49 -24.80 9.45
C ILE A 149 8.31 -25.84 10.57
N SER A 150 8.55 -27.12 10.31
CA SER A 150 8.46 -28.17 11.34
C SER A 150 9.55 -28.09 12.40
N GLU A 151 10.66 -27.39 12.13
CA GLU A 151 11.78 -27.18 13.06
C GLU A 151 11.55 -25.95 13.95
N LEU A 152 10.54 -25.12 13.66
CA LEU A 152 10.22 -23.94 14.46
C LEU A 152 9.51 -24.33 15.74
N THR A 153 10.04 -23.87 16.88
CA THR A 153 9.54 -24.15 18.22
C THR A 153 9.56 -22.87 19.07
N GLY A 154 8.97 -22.93 20.27
CA GLY A 154 8.94 -21.76 21.15
C GLY A 154 7.73 -20.86 20.90
N SER A 155 7.86 -19.60 21.28
CA SER A 155 6.78 -18.62 21.19
C SER A 155 6.83 -17.83 19.87
N CYS A 156 5.67 -17.54 19.30
CA CYS A 156 5.58 -16.74 18.07
C CYS A 156 4.38 -15.80 18.08
N THR A 157 4.48 -14.75 17.29
CA THR A 157 3.37 -13.86 16.99
C THR A 157 3.46 -13.36 15.55
N SER A 158 2.44 -12.64 15.12
CA SER A 158 2.41 -11.87 13.88
C SER A 158 1.36 -10.77 13.96
N GLN A 159 1.25 -9.94 12.92
CA GLN A 159 0.27 -8.87 12.89
C GLN A 159 -1.16 -9.43 12.76
N ARG A 160 -2.08 -8.88 13.53
CA ARG A 160 -3.50 -9.23 13.53
C ARG A 160 -4.14 -9.03 12.15
N GLY A 161 -5.07 -9.92 11.79
CA GLY A 161 -5.84 -9.82 10.54
C GLY A 161 -4.99 -9.96 9.29
N THR A 162 -3.82 -10.60 9.38
CA THR A 162 -2.96 -10.95 8.26
C THR A 162 -2.92 -12.46 8.06
N ILE A 163 -2.61 -12.90 6.84
CA ILE A 163 -2.39 -14.34 6.56
C ILE A 163 -1.23 -14.90 7.37
N TRP A 164 -0.31 -14.05 7.79
CA TRP A 164 0.83 -14.46 8.61
C TRP A 164 0.36 -15.03 9.95
N TYR A 165 -0.55 -14.33 10.63
CA TYR A 165 -1.09 -14.75 11.91
C TYR A 165 -2.17 -15.83 11.75
N ASP A 166 -3.15 -15.60 10.86
CA ASP A 166 -4.36 -16.41 10.77
C ASP A 166 -4.16 -17.71 9.98
N THR A 167 -3.25 -17.72 8.98
CA THR A 167 -3.03 -18.87 8.10
C THR A 167 -1.68 -19.53 8.32
N CYS A 168 -0.58 -18.76 8.48
CA CYS A 168 0.77 -19.32 8.52
C CYS A 168 1.14 -19.87 9.91
N LEU A 169 0.99 -19.08 10.99
CA LEU A 169 1.37 -19.54 12.34
C LEU A 169 0.69 -20.86 12.75
N PRO A 170 -0.62 -21.12 12.46
CA PRO A 170 -1.26 -22.39 12.81
C PRO A 170 -0.66 -23.64 12.13
N GLN A 171 0.13 -23.47 11.08
CA GLN A 171 0.83 -24.59 10.41
C GLN A 171 2.05 -25.05 11.19
N ILE A 172 2.62 -24.21 12.07
CA ILE A 172 3.83 -24.51 12.86
C ILE A 172 3.45 -25.26 14.12
N LYS A 173 3.51 -26.59 14.07
CA LYS A 173 3.01 -27.46 15.15
C LYS A 173 3.82 -27.41 16.44
N GLY A 174 5.11 -27.02 16.35
CA GLY A 174 6.03 -26.94 17.51
C GLY A 174 5.98 -25.63 18.28
N ALA A 175 5.21 -24.64 17.80
CA ALA A 175 5.21 -23.29 18.35
C ALA A 175 3.97 -23.00 19.23
N THR A 176 4.15 -22.07 20.16
CA THR A 176 3.07 -21.47 20.97
C THR A 176 2.75 -20.09 20.40
N ILE A 177 1.56 -19.95 19.83
CA ILE A 177 1.11 -18.68 19.25
C ILE A 177 0.67 -17.76 20.38
N GLN A 178 1.30 -16.60 20.49
CA GLN A 178 0.95 -15.51 21.41
C GLN A 178 -0.15 -14.63 20.82
N SER A 179 -0.64 -13.65 21.58
CA SER A 179 -1.57 -12.64 21.09
C SER A 179 -0.99 -11.93 19.86
N ALA A 180 -1.85 -11.66 18.88
CA ALA A 180 -1.44 -10.93 17.68
C ALA A 180 -0.95 -9.51 18.03
N ALA A 181 0.06 -9.06 17.31
CA ALA A 181 0.51 -7.68 17.35
C ALA A 181 -0.50 -6.75 16.64
N ASP A 182 -0.62 -5.52 17.11
CA ASP A 182 -1.57 -4.56 16.54
C ASP A 182 -1.13 -4.04 15.17
N ASP A 183 0.19 -3.91 14.97
CA ASP A 183 0.82 -3.45 13.72
C ASP A 183 2.14 -4.17 13.45
N ALA A 184 2.73 -3.92 12.27
CA ALA A 184 3.99 -4.55 11.85
C ALA A 184 5.17 -4.10 12.74
N GLY A 185 5.21 -2.86 13.19
CA GLY A 185 6.26 -2.34 14.09
C GLY A 185 6.28 -3.08 15.42
N ALA A 186 5.12 -3.25 16.04
CA ALA A 186 4.98 -4.01 17.29
C ALA A 186 5.40 -5.49 17.11
N MET A 187 5.03 -6.11 15.98
CA MET A 187 5.47 -7.47 15.63
C MET A 187 7.00 -7.58 15.53
N LEU A 188 7.64 -6.67 14.80
CA LEU A 188 9.09 -6.66 14.61
C LEU A 188 9.85 -6.39 15.91
N MET A 189 9.32 -5.48 16.73
CA MET A 189 9.88 -5.19 18.05
C MET A 189 9.80 -6.42 18.96
N ALA A 190 8.70 -7.20 18.91
CA ALA A 190 8.53 -8.39 19.73
C ALA A 190 9.63 -9.43 19.46
N VAL A 191 9.97 -9.70 18.19
CA VAL A 191 11.06 -10.66 17.87
C VAL A 191 12.43 -10.04 18.09
N SER A 192 12.63 -8.76 17.81
CA SER A 192 13.93 -8.09 18.02
C SER A 192 14.31 -8.00 19.49
N SER A 193 13.33 -7.75 20.37
CA SER A 193 13.55 -7.72 21.83
C SER A 193 13.61 -9.10 22.51
N GLY A 194 13.25 -10.18 21.78
CA GLY A 194 13.15 -11.53 22.35
C GLY A 194 11.87 -11.76 23.18
N THR A 195 10.86 -10.92 23.02
CA THR A 195 9.53 -11.14 23.63
C THR A 195 8.84 -12.37 23.03
N CYS A 196 9.13 -12.69 21.77
CA CYS A 196 8.84 -13.97 21.14
C CYS A 196 10.08 -14.50 20.41
N ASP A 197 10.11 -15.81 20.15
CA ASP A 197 11.25 -16.48 19.54
C ASP A 197 11.32 -16.25 18.03
N PHE A 198 10.16 -16.09 17.36
CA PHE A 198 10.08 -15.78 15.93
C PHE A 198 8.75 -15.12 15.55
N VAL A 199 8.71 -14.52 14.37
CA VAL A 199 7.50 -14.01 13.73
C VAL A 199 7.43 -14.49 12.28
N CYS A 200 6.20 -14.60 11.72
CA CYS A 200 5.97 -14.75 10.29
C CYS A 200 5.65 -13.41 9.67
N THR A 201 6.18 -13.16 8.47
CA THR A 201 5.91 -11.96 7.67
C THR A 201 6.19 -12.23 6.19
N ASP A 202 6.10 -11.21 5.34
CA ASP A 202 6.53 -11.31 3.95
C ASP A 202 7.99 -10.92 3.76
N MET A 203 8.55 -11.30 2.62
CA MET A 203 9.95 -11.05 2.28
C MET A 203 10.30 -9.55 2.24
N PRO A 204 9.49 -8.64 1.64
CA PRO A 204 9.79 -7.20 1.66
C PRO A 204 9.91 -6.64 3.08
N THR A 205 8.96 -6.96 3.96
CA THR A 205 8.99 -6.57 5.38
C THR A 205 10.24 -7.11 6.08
N ALA A 206 10.54 -8.39 5.85
CA ALA A 206 11.73 -9.02 6.44
C ALA A 206 13.03 -8.38 5.97
N GLN A 207 13.14 -8.02 4.70
CA GLN A 207 14.30 -7.31 4.15
C GLN A 207 14.48 -5.92 4.79
N GLY A 208 13.40 -5.19 4.96
CA GLY A 208 13.42 -3.92 5.70
C GLY A 208 13.80 -4.09 7.16
N ALA A 209 13.22 -5.12 7.81
CA ALA A 209 13.45 -5.40 9.22
C ALA A 209 14.92 -5.72 9.57
N VAL A 210 15.63 -6.49 8.74
CA VAL A 210 17.04 -6.83 9.03
C VAL A 210 18.01 -5.65 8.85
N ILE A 211 17.56 -4.58 8.19
CA ILE A 211 18.29 -3.31 8.11
C ILE A 211 18.07 -2.50 9.40
N THR A 212 16.81 -2.37 9.82
CA THR A 212 16.42 -1.63 11.04
C THR A 212 16.85 -2.34 12.31
N TYR A 213 16.74 -3.66 12.34
CA TYR A 213 17.10 -4.53 13.48
C TYR A 213 18.24 -5.48 13.11
N PRO A 214 19.53 -5.06 13.23
CA PRO A 214 20.67 -5.84 12.80
C PRO A 214 20.87 -7.17 13.52
N ASN A 215 20.21 -7.38 14.67
CA ASN A 215 20.19 -8.64 15.40
C ASN A 215 19.27 -9.70 14.78
N LEU A 216 18.41 -9.34 13.82
CA LEU A 216 17.50 -10.27 13.15
C LEU A 216 18.12 -10.91 11.92
N MET A 217 17.60 -12.08 11.56
CA MET A 217 17.86 -12.77 10.31
C MET A 217 16.58 -13.36 9.73
N ILE A 218 16.60 -13.55 8.41
CA ILE A 218 15.49 -14.13 7.65
C ILE A 218 15.67 -15.64 7.54
N LEU A 219 14.61 -16.39 7.84
CA LEU A 219 14.47 -17.78 7.50
C LEU A 219 13.54 -17.89 6.30
N ASP A 220 14.11 -18.17 5.13
CA ASP A 220 13.40 -18.38 3.88
C ASP A 220 13.31 -19.88 3.56
N PHE A 221 12.09 -20.41 3.59
CA PHE A 221 11.80 -21.81 3.29
C PHE A 221 11.29 -22.03 1.86
N SER A 222 11.36 -21.03 0.98
CA SER A 222 10.82 -21.10 -0.38
C SER A 222 11.39 -22.26 -1.22
N ASN A 223 12.61 -22.70 -0.92
CA ASN A 223 13.25 -23.84 -1.56
C ASN A 223 13.11 -25.15 -0.77
N SER A 224 12.36 -25.15 0.34
CA SER A 224 12.09 -26.33 1.15
C SER A 224 10.73 -26.94 0.78
N GLN A 225 10.62 -28.28 0.88
CA GLN A 225 9.32 -28.95 0.85
C GLN A 225 8.55 -28.75 2.17
N ASP A 226 9.25 -28.40 3.25
CA ASP A 226 8.70 -28.07 4.56
C ASP A 226 8.55 -26.55 4.67
N ASN A 227 7.53 -26.04 4.00
CA ASN A 227 7.22 -24.61 3.88
C ASN A 227 5.73 -24.36 4.16
N PHE A 228 5.33 -23.11 4.25
CA PHE A 228 3.95 -22.71 4.38
C PHE A 228 3.12 -23.13 3.16
N ASN A 229 1.95 -23.69 3.43
CA ASN A 229 0.95 -23.96 2.41
C ASN A 229 0.00 -22.77 2.34
N VAL A 230 0.27 -21.86 1.40
CA VAL A 230 -0.52 -20.67 1.09
C VAL A 230 -0.82 -20.62 -0.40
N SER A 231 -1.98 -20.10 -0.78
CA SER A 231 -2.32 -19.93 -2.20
C SER A 231 -1.55 -18.76 -2.82
N ALA A 232 -1.43 -18.75 -4.15
CA ALA A 232 -0.83 -17.62 -4.87
C ALA A 232 -1.63 -16.31 -4.63
N GLU A 233 -2.96 -16.40 -4.49
CA GLU A 233 -3.84 -15.26 -4.22
C GLU A 233 -3.59 -14.68 -2.83
N GLU A 234 -3.35 -15.53 -1.82
CA GLU A 234 -3.05 -15.07 -0.46
C GLU A 234 -1.72 -14.33 -0.35
N ILE A 235 -0.73 -14.64 -1.19
CA ILE A 235 0.58 -13.95 -1.20
C ILE A 235 0.62 -12.78 -2.20
N ASN A 236 -0.35 -12.65 -3.09
CA ASN A 236 -0.48 -11.50 -3.98
C ASN A 236 -0.96 -10.30 -3.18
N ILE A 237 -0.30 -9.17 -3.35
CA ILE A 237 -0.63 -7.91 -2.68
C ILE A 237 -1.36 -7.00 -3.67
N GLY A 238 -2.57 -6.55 -3.30
CA GLY A 238 -3.44 -5.75 -4.15
C GLY A 238 -3.89 -4.44 -3.50
N ILE A 239 -4.47 -3.59 -4.32
CA ILE A 239 -5.06 -2.31 -3.91
C ILE A 239 -6.55 -2.53 -3.72
N SER A 240 -7.05 -2.43 -2.49
CA SER A 240 -8.48 -2.56 -2.24
C SER A 240 -9.25 -1.30 -2.64
N VAL A 241 -10.32 -1.48 -3.39
CA VAL A 241 -11.28 -0.46 -3.81
C VAL A 241 -12.67 -0.89 -3.41
N ARG A 242 -13.61 0.06 -3.29
CA ARG A 242 -15.00 -0.27 -2.97
C ARG A 242 -15.60 -1.18 -4.02
N GLU A 243 -16.30 -2.22 -3.58
CA GLU A 243 -17.00 -3.18 -4.43
C GLU A 243 -17.83 -2.50 -5.52
N GLY A 244 -17.68 -2.95 -6.76
CA GLY A 244 -18.37 -2.42 -7.93
C GLY A 244 -17.82 -1.10 -8.49
N ASN A 245 -16.75 -0.52 -7.94
CA ASN A 245 -16.11 0.69 -8.48
C ASN A 245 -15.20 0.36 -9.67
N LYS A 246 -15.82 -0.12 -10.77
CA LYS A 246 -15.12 -0.53 -11.98
C LYS A 246 -14.26 0.57 -12.59
N THR A 247 -14.72 1.82 -12.54
CA THR A 247 -13.97 2.96 -13.11
C THR A 247 -12.63 3.15 -12.44
N LEU A 248 -12.56 3.05 -11.10
CA LEU A 248 -11.32 3.19 -10.35
C LEU A 248 -10.43 1.95 -10.55
N LEU A 249 -11.04 0.77 -10.50
CA LEU A 249 -10.38 -0.52 -10.73
C LEU A 249 -9.68 -0.56 -12.10
N ASP A 250 -10.40 -0.18 -13.17
CA ASP A 250 -9.87 -0.16 -14.55
C ASP A 250 -8.73 0.86 -14.70
N ALA A 251 -8.86 2.04 -14.07
CA ALA A 251 -7.84 3.07 -14.11
C ALA A 251 -6.53 2.64 -13.40
N MET A 252 -6.65 1.95 -12.28
CA MET A 252 -5.49 1.38 -11.57
C MET A 252 -4.87 0.22 -12.35
N ASN A 253 -5.67 -0.73 -12.81
CA ASN A 253 -5.18 -1.88 -13.56
C ASN A 253 -4.51 -1.49 -14.88
N LYS A 254 -4.92 -0.39 -15.53
CA LYS A 254 -4.23 0.15 -16.70
C LYS A 254 -2.76 0.51 -16.41
N VAL A 255 -2.45 0.89 -15.18
CA VAL A 255 -1.08 1.21 -14.72
C VAL A 255 -0.35 -0.04 -14.27
N LEU A 256 -1.04 -0.95 -13.56
CA LEU A 256 -0.43 -2.12 -12.94
C LEU A 256 -0.19 -3.25 -13.93
N SER A 257 -1.14 -3.53 -14.84
CA SER A 257 -1.07 -4.68 -15.76
C SER A 257 0.16 -4.70 -16.69
N PRO A 258 0.74 -3.56 -17.14
CA PRO A 258 1.98 -3.57 -17.91
C PRO A 258 3.24 -3.82 -17.06
N MET A 259 3.14 -3.75 -15.74
CA MET A 259 4.27 -3.98 -14.83
C MET A 259 4.43 -5.48 -14.56
N ASN A 260 5.66 -5.92 -14.47
CA ASN A 260 6.01 -7.30 -14.12
C ASN A 260 6.67 -7.36 -12.72
N ALA A 261 6.97 -8.57 -12.25
CA ALA A 261 7.63 -8.78 -10.97
C ALA A 261 8.94 -8.01 -10.82
N ASP A 262 9.75 -7.92 -11.88
CA ASP A 262 11.03 -7.19 -11.84
C ASP A 262 10.80 -5.69 -11.63
N ALA A 263 9.78 -5.11 -12.28
CA ALA A 263 9.43 -3.71 -12.11
C ALA A 263 8.92 -3.40 -10.70
N PHE A 264 8.11 -4.30 -10.13
CA PHE A 264 7.65 -4.21 -8.74
C PHE A 264 8.82 -4.32 -7.76
N ASN A 265 9.67 -5.32 -7.92
CA ASN A 265 10.83 -5.55 -7.06
C ASN A 265 11.83 -4.38 -7.14
N ALA A 266 12.06 -3.81 -8.33
CA ALA A 266 12.92 -2.64 -8.48
C ALA A 266 12.37 -1.41 -7.73
N LEU A 267 11.05 -1.20 -7.72
CA LEU A 267 10.42 -0.13 -6.97
C LEU A 267 10.49 -0.39 -5.45
N MET A 268 10.28 -1.65 -5.02
CA MET A 268 10.42 -2.05 -3.62
C MET A 268 11.87 -1.85 -3.11
N ALA A 269 12.86 -2.21 -3.93
CA ALA A 269 14.26 -1.98 -3.58
C ALA A 269 14.59 -0.48 -3.37
N GLN A 270 13.95 0.42 -4.13
CA GLN A 270 14.07 1.86 -3.88
C GLN A 270 13.46 2.26 -2.53
N ALA A 271 12.30 1.72 -2.17
CA ALA A 271 11.68 1.99 -0.88
C ALA A 271 12.56 1.49 0.29
N VAL A 272 13.09 0.27 0.20
CA VAL A 272 14.02 -0.31 1.19
C VAL A 272 15.25 0.57 1.36
N ALA A 273 15.80 1.13 0.26
CA ALA A 273 17.02 1.95 0.32
C ALA A 273 16.83 3.30 1.01
N ILE A 274 15.60 3.81 1.11
CA ILE A 274 15.30 5.12 1.71
C ILE A 274 14.48 5.04 2.99
N GLN A 275 14.15 3.81 3.47
CA GLN A 275 13.40 3.66 4.72
C GLN A 275 14.19 4.23 5.91
N PRO A 276 13.51 4.77 6.93
CA PRO A 276 14.19 5.23 8.13
C PRO A 276 14.91 4.06 8.82
N ILE A 277 16.12 4.33 9.27
CA ILE A 277 16.87 3.45 10.17
C ILE A 277 16.63 4.02 11.56
N GLU A 278 16.05 3.25 12.47
CA GLU A 278 15.97 3.67 13.87
C GLU A 278 17.39 3.68 14.45
N GLU A 279 17.80 4.85 15.00
CA GLU A 279 19.09 5.04 15.68
C GLU A 279 19.04 4.52 17.14
#